data_d80ccd3619ac7308bb2d5849f78eeb75
#
_entry.id   d80ccd3619ac7308bb2d5849f78eeb75
#
_cell.length_a   1.000
_cell.length_b   1.000
_cell.length_c   1.000
_cell.angle_alpha   90.00
_cell.angle_beta   90.00
_cell.angle_gamma   90.00
#
_symmetry.space_group_name_H-M   'P 1'
#
loop_
_entity.id
_entity.type
_entity.pdbx_description
1 polymer ?
#
loop_
_entity_poly.entity_id
_entity_poly.type
_entity_poly.pdbx_seq_one_letter_code
_entity_poly.pdbx_strand_id
1 'polypeptide(L)'
;MESENLLAGPPPTKLPDLPEARQALESGAQASDVAARFPAYPAAWATLADEAFASGHAVTSYAFARTGYHRGLDQLRRAGWKGHGPIPWEHEPNRGFLRCLHALGRAAQAIGEKDEAERCQQFLKDSSPAAVEELNGR
;
A
#
# COMPACT_ATOMS: atom_id res chain seq x y z
N MET A 1 -19.57 14.39 20.23
CA MET A 1 -18.31 14.14 19.50
C MET A 1 -17.99 12.67 19.47
N GLU A 2 -17.75 12.10 20.63
CA GLU A 2 -17.41 10.68 20.71
C GLU A 2 -18.51 9.76 20.19
N SER A 3 -19.78 10.13 20.48
CA SER A 3 -20.93 9.35 20.02
C SER A 3 -21.02 9.32 18.48
N GLU A 4 -20.57 10.36 17.81
CA GLU A 4 -20.54 10.41 16.35
C GLU A 4 -19.57 9.38 15.79
N ASN A 5 -18.42 9.23 16.42
CA ASN A 5 -17.41 8.25 15.99
C ASN A 5 -17.92 6.82 16.12
N LEU A 6 -18.69 6.55 17.18
CA LEU A 6 -19.29 5.24 17.38
C LEU A 6 -20.28 4.90 16.28
N LEU A 7 -21.06 5.89 15.84
CA LEU A 7 -22.06 5.70 14.79
C LEU A 7 -21.44 5.68 13.39
N ALA A 8 -20.34 6.39 13.21
CA ALA A 8 -19.66 6.50 11.90
C ALA A 8 -18.68 5.36 11.64
N GLY A 9 -18.51 4.44 12.59
CA GLY A 9 -17.54 3.34 12.48
C GLY A 9 -16.17 3.70 13.00
N PRO A 10 -15.15 2.89 12.71
CA PRO A 10 -13.82 3.11 13.23
C PRO A 10 -13.18 4.37 12.65
N PRO A 11 -12.32 5.05 13.43
CA PRO A 11 -11.62 6.22 12.92
C PRO A 11 -10.61 5.84 11.85
N PRO A 12 -10.23 6.79 10.99
CA PRO A 12 -9.19 6.53 9.99
C PRO A 12 -7.84 6.25 10.64
N THR A 13 -7.07 5.36 10.03
CA THR A 13 -5.71 5.07 10.46
C THR A 13 -4.74 5.84 9.58
N LYS A 14 -3.78 6.51 10.21
CA LYS A 14 -2.80 7.36 9.54
C LYS A 14 -1.41 6.91 9.94
N LEU A 15 -0.64 6.47 8.96
CA LEU A 15 0.74 6.03 9.18
C LEU A 15 1.65 7.24 9.43
N PRO A 16 2.72 7.06 10.23
CA PRO A 16 3.70 8.11 10.39
C PRO A 16 4.50 8.32 9.10
N ASP A 17 4.97 9.55 8.89
CA ASP A 17 5.88 9.84 7.79
C ASP A 17 7.27 9.25 8.10
N LEU A 18 7.97 8.83 7.05
CA LEU A 18 9.36 8.38 7.11
C LEU A 18 10.16 9.34 6.21
N PRO A 19 10.48 10.54 6.69
CA PRO A 19 10.95 11.61 5.82
C PRO A 19 12.27 11.31 5.10
N GLU A 20 13.21 10.61 5.74
CA GLU A 20 14.45 10.24 5.07
C GLU A 20 14.21 9.31 3.89
N ALA A 21 13.37 8.29 4.08
CA ALA A 21 13.03 7.34 3.02
C ALA A 21 12.25 8.03 1.90
N ARG A 22 11.27 8.84 2.28
CA ARG A 22 10.46 9.56 1.30
C ARG A 22 11.32 10.50 0.46
N GLN A 23 12.19 11.27 1.10
CA GLN A 23 13.08 12.21 0.41
C GLN A 23 14.06 11.49 -0.52
N ALA A 24 14.61 10.36 -0.10
CA ALA A 24 15.52 9.58 -0.92
C ALA A 24 14.81 9.09 -2.20
N LEU A 25 13.60 8.59 -2.06
CA LEU A 25 12.84 8.11 -3.21
C LEU A 25 12.45 9.25 -4.15
N GLU A 26 11.99 10.37 -3.58
CA GLU A 26 11.59 11.56 -4.36
C GLU A 26 12.76 12.20 -5.09
N SER A 27 13.95 12.13 -4.52
CA SER A 27 15.15 12.72 -5.13
C SER A 27 15.78 11.85 -6.22
N GLY A 28 15.18 10.68 -6.52
CA GLY A 28 15.60 9.86 -7.63
C GLY A 28 16.53 8.71 -7.28
N ALA A 29 16.69 8.39 -5.98
CA ALA A 29 17.44 7.20 -5.59
C ALA A 29 16.76 5.94 -6.14
N GLN A 30 17.56 4.91 -6.43
CA GLN A 30 17.01 3.63 -6.89
C GLN A 30 16.12 3.04 -5.80
N ALA A 31 14.93 2.57 -6.21
CA ALA A 31 13.97 2.02 -5.25
C ALA A 31 14.57 0.83 -4.47
N SER A 32 15.41 0.02 -5.11
CA SER A 32 16.08 -1.09 -4.42
C SER A 32 17.01 -0.62 -3.31
N ASP A 33 17.71 0.49 -3.52
CA ASP A 33 18.59 1.06 -2.49
C ASP A 33 17.77 1.62 -1.33
N VAL A 34 16.66 2.28 -1.63
CA VAL A 34 15.77 2.81 -0.60
C VAL A 34 15.15 1.67 0.22
N ALA A 35 14.69 0.61 -0.45
CA ALA A 35 14.12 -0.56 0.23
C ALA A 35 15.16 -1.25 1.13
N ALA A 36 16.42 -1.32 0.67
CA ALA A 36 17.49 -1.93 1.46
C ALA A 36 17.82 -1.11 2.71
N ARG A 37 17.80 0.22 2.61
CA ARG A 37 18.07 1.11 3.75
C ARG A 37 16.86 1.26 4.66
N PHE A 38 15.66 1.24 4.10
CA PHE A 38 14.41 1.48 4.84
C PHE A 38 13.40 0.37 4.50
N PRO A 39 13.66 -0.87 4.93
CA PRO A 39 12.80 -2.00 4.53
C PRO A 39 11.36 -1.92 5.07
N ALA A 40 11.11 -1.06 6.05
CA ALA A 40 9.76 -0.84 6.56
C ALA A 40 8.98 0.22 5.78
N TYR A 41 9.59 0.83 4.76
CA TYR A 41 8.95 1.89 3.96
C TYR A 41 8.21 1.31 2.76
N PRO A 42 6.87 1.22 2.79
CA PRO A 42 6.12 0.52 1.74
C PRO A 42 6.27 1.12 0.36
N ALA A 43 6.43 2.45 0.23
CA ALA A 43 6.49 3.10 -1.08
C ALA A 43 7.67 2.63 -1.93
N ALA A 44 8.80 2.26 -1.32
CA ALA A 44 9.93 1.72 -2.08
C ALA A 44 9.58 0.35 -2.67
N TRP A 45 8.93 -0.51 -1.89
CA TRP A 45 8.47 -1.81 -2.38
C TRP A 45 7.42 -1.65 -3.47
N ALA A 46 6.52 -0.68 -3.33
CA ALA A 46 5.51 -0.40 -4.35
C ALA A 46 6.15 0.02 -5.67
N THR A 47 7.19 0.86 -5.61
CA THR A 47 7.91 1.29 -6.80
C THR A 47 8.60 0.11 -7.48
N LEU A 48 9.25 -0.76 -6.70
CA LEU A 48 9.86 -1.99 -7.24
C LEU A 48 8.81 -2.89 -7.90
N ALA A 49 7.64 -3.01 -7.27
CA ALA A 49 6.56 -3.82 -7.82
C ALA A 49 6.07 -3.25 -9.15
N ASP A 50 5.90 -1.92 -9.23
CA ASP A 50 5.46 -1.27 -10.46
C ASP A 50 6.49 -1.44 -11.59
N GLU A 51 7.77 -1.29 -11.27
CA GLU A 51 8.85 -1.46 -12.24
C GLU A 51 8.90 -2.89 -12.79
N ALA A 52 8.80 -3.87 -11.88
CA ALA A 52 8.81 -5.28 -12.29
C ALA A 52 7.60 -5.60 -13.16
N PHE A 53 6.43 -5.09 -12.80
CA PHE A 53 5.21 -5.35 -13.58
C PHE A 53 5.30 -4.74 -14.97
N ALA A 54 5.81 -3.51 -15.07
CA ALA A 54 6.02 -2.84 -16.35
C ALA A 54 6.98 -3.59 -17.26
N SER A 55 7.93 -4.32 -16.67
CA SER A 55 8.90 -5.14 -17.39
C SER A 55 8.39 -6.55 -17.71
N GLY A 56 7.14 -6.85 -17.41
CA GLY A 56 6.56 -8.16 -17.68
C GLY A 56 6.87 -9.24 -16.65
N HIS A 57 7.38 -8.85 -15.48
CA HIS A 57 7.80 -9.79 -14.43
C HIS A 57 6.73 -9.84 -13.32
N ALA A 58 5.60 -10.49 -13.63
CA ALA A 58 4.44 -10.49 -12.73
C ALA A 58 4.73 -11.16 -11.37
N VAL A 59 5.46 -12.27 -11.36
CA VAL A 59 5.80 -12.97 -10.11
C VAL A 59 6.73 -12.13 -9.25
N THR A 60 7.72 -11.48 -9.86
CA THR A 60 8.62 -10.57 -9.14
C THR A 60 7.85 -9.40 -8.56
N SER A 61 6.94 -8.83 -9.36
CA SER A 61 6.05 -7.76 -8.89
C SER A 61 5.23 -8.20 -7.69
N TYR A 62 4.67 -9.40 -7.75
CA TYR A 62 3.90 -10.00 -6.65
C TYR A 62 4.73 -10.05 -5.36
N ALA A 63 5.98 -10.53 -5.47
CA ALA A 63 6.86 -10.65 -4.30
C ALA A 63 7.18 -9.30 -3.67
N PHE A 64 7.51 -8.30 -4.48
CA PHE A 64 7.77 -6.96 -3.97
C PHE A 64 6.55 -6.34 -3.33
N ALA A 65 5.39 -6.44 -4.01
CA ALA A 65 4.14 -5.89 -3.51
C ALA A 65 3.76 -6.53 -2.17
N ARG A 66 3.87 -7.85 -2.08
CA ARG A 66 3.53 -8.58 -0.86
C ARG A 66 4.44 -8.17 0.31
N THR A 67 5.72 -7.99 0.05
CA THR A 67 6.67 -7.52 1.08
C THR A 67 6.24 -6.17 1.63
N GLY A 68 6.00 -5.20 0.75
CA GLY A 68 5.57 -3.86 1.17
C GLY A 68 4.20 -3.86 1.83
N TYR A 69 3.30 -4.69 1.35
CA TYR A 69 1.97 -4.89 1.94
C TYR A 69 2.08 -5.35 3.39
N HIS A 70 2.87 -6.38 3.67
CA HIS A 70 3.03 -6.88 5.03
C HIS A 70 3.75 -5.89 5.96
N ARG A 71 4.74 -5.16 5.42
CA ARG A 71 5.39 -4.10 6.20
C ARG A 71 4.40 -3.01 6.58
N GLY A 72 3.54 -2.63 5.64
CA GLY A 72 2.50 -1.64 5.89
C GLY A 72 1.46 -2.14 6.89
N LEU A 73 1.05 -3.41 6.81
CA LEU A 73 0.12 -3.99 7.80
C LEU A 73 0.69 -3.91 9.22
N ASP A 74 1.98 -4.23 9.38
CA ASP A 74 2.62 -4.13 10.69
C ASP A 74 2.55 -2.71 11.24
N GLN A 75 2.81 -1.72 10.39
CA GLN A 75 2.76 -0.32 10.78
C GLN A 75 1.34 0.13 11.10
N LEU A 76 0.36 -0.32 10.32
CA LEU A 76 -1.04 0.01 10.59
C LEU A 76 -1.47 -0.53 11.96
N ARG A 77 -1.09 -1.75 12.28
CA ARG A 77 -1.41 -2.34 13.58
C ARG A 77 -0.77 -1.55 14.72
N ARG A 78 0.47 -1.13 14.55
CA ARG A 78 1.15 -0.27 15.54
C ARG A 78 0.47 1.08 15.71
N ALA A 79 -0.14 1.59 14.63
CA ALA A 79 -0.87 2.85 14.64
C ALA A 79 -2.31 2.71 15.15
N GLY A 80 -2.72 1.51 15.56
CA GLY A 80 -4.01 1.27 16.17
C GLY A 80 -5.08 0.67 15.27
N TRP A 81 -4.76 0.37 14.01
CA TRP A 81 -5.69 -0.27 13.09
C TRP A 81 -6.03 -1.67 13.58
N LYS A 82 -7.32 -2.01 13.57
CA LYS A 82 -7.83 -3.26 14.13
C LYS A 82 -8.41 -4.20 13.06
N GLY A 83 -7.91 -4.10 11.86
CA GLY A 83 -8.29 -4.98 10.78
C GLY A 83 -9.41 -4.46 9.89
N HIS A 84 -9.91 -3.27 10.17
CA HIS A 84 -10.97 -2.64 9.39
C HIS A 84 -10.97 -1.12 9.61
N GLY A 85 -11.69 -0.40 8.76
CA GLY A 85 -11.78 1.04 8.83
C GLY A 85 -10.93 1.74 7.79
N PRO A 86 -11.14 3.05 7.60
CA PRO A 86 -10.49 3.80 6.54
C PRO A 86 -8.98 3.90 6.70
N ILE A 87 -8.28 3.82 5.57
CA ILE A 87 -6.86 4.10 5.44
C ILE A 87 -6.77 5.13 4.32
N PRO A 88 -6.96 6.44 4.63
CA PRO A 88 -7.21 7.42 3.58
C PRO A 88 -6.01 7.72 2.71
N TRP A 89 -6.26 7.76 1.40
CA TRP A 89 -5.27 8.15 0.39
C TRP A 89 -4.80 9.59 0.58
N GLU A 90 -5.67 10.45 1.09
CA GLU A 90 -5.38 11.87 1.32
C GLU A 90 -4.21 12.08 2.27
N HIS A 91 -4.01 11.14 3.19
CA HIS A 91 -2.85 11.16 4.08
C HIS A 91 -1.65 10.53 3.35
N GLU A 92 -0.71 11.35 2.92
CA GLU A 92 0.38 10.92 2.05
C GLU A 92 1.12 9.68 2.55
N PRO A 93 1.47 9.58 3.85
CA PRO A 93 2.19 8.39 4.33
C PRO A 93 1.44 7.05 4.17
N ASN A 94 0.12 7.08 3.94
CA ASN A 94 -0.65 5.86 3.67
C ASN A 94 -0.48 5.35 2.25
N ARG A 95 -0.04 6.21 1.34
CA ARG A 95 -0.06 5.90 -0.10
C ARG A 95 0.83 4.72 -0.48
N GLY A 96 1.97 4.59 0.15
CA GLY A 96 2.87 3.47 -0.12
C GLY A 96 2.20 2.13 0.15
N PHE A 97 1.52 2.00 1.29
CA PHE A 97 0.77 0.79 1.60
C PHE A 97 -0.34 0.53 0.58
N LEU A 98 -1.12 1.55 0.26
CA LEU A 98 -2.23 1.40 -0.69
C LEU A 98 -1.72 1.04 -2.09
N ARG A 99 -0.59 1.59 -2.49
CA ARG A 99 0.07 1.22 -3.75
C ARG A 99 0.53 -0.24 -3.74
N CYS A 100 1.06 -0.72 -2.63
CA CYS A 100 1.45 -2.12 -2.50
C CYS A 100 0.24 -3.05 -2.60
N LEU A 101 -0.86 -2.68 -1.95
CA LEU A 101 -2.10 -3.44 -2.00
C LEU A 101 -2.64 -3.52 -3.44
N HIS A 102 -2.67 -2.40 -4.14
CA HIS A 102 -3.07 -2.35 -5.54
C HIS A 102 -2.15 -3.22 -6.41
N ALA A 103 -0.84 -3.07 -6.23
CA ALA A 103 0.15 -3.82 -7.01
C ALA A 103 0.05 -5.33 -6.77
N LEU A 104 -0.22 -5.73 -5.52
CA LEU A 104 -0.41 -7.14 -5.19
C LEU A 104 -1.63 -7.71 -5.92
N GLY A 105 -2.74 -6.98 -5.89
CA GLY A 105 -3.94 -7.41 -6.61
C GLY A 105 -3.72 -7.51 -8.11
N ARG A 106 -3.00 -6.55 -8.69
CA ARG A 106 -2.67 -6.55 -10.12
C ARG A 106 -1.80 -7.75 -10.49
N ALA A 107 -0.77 -8.03 -9.70
CA ALA A 107 0.11 -9.16 -9.97
C ALA A 107 -0.61 -10.49 -9.76
N ALA A 108 -1.44 -10.58 -8.72
CA ALA A 108 -2.26 -11.77 -8.47
C ALA A 108 -3.19 -12.06 -9.67
N GLN A 109 -3.82 -11.02 -10.20
CA GLN A 109 -4.66 -11.16 -11.39
C GLN A 109 -3.84 -11.69 -12.58
N ALA A 110 -2.65 -11.14 -12.79
CA ALA A 110 -1.81 -11.53 -13.91
C ALA A 110 -1.35 -12.98 -13.85
N ILE A 111 -1.15 -13.54 -12.65
CA ILE A 111 -0.72 -14.93 -12.50
C ILE A 111 -1.90 -15.90 -12.30
N GLY A 112 -3.13 -15.41 -12.37
CA GLY A 112 -4.33 -16.25 -12.28
C GLY A 112 -4.78 -16.57 -10.86
N GLU A 113 -4.24 -15.90 -9.85
CA GLU A 113 -4.64 -16.06 -8.45
C GLU A 113 -5.86 -15.19 -8.16
N LYS A 114 -7.02 -15.63 -8.64
CA LYS A 114 -8.23 -14.82 -8.67
C LYS A 114 -8.74 -14.43 -7.30
N ASP A 115 -8.73 -15.35 -6.35
CA ASP A 115 -9.24 -15.09 -5.01
C ASP A 115 -8.41 -14.00 -4.32
N GLU A 116 -7.10 -14.05 -4.47
CA GLU A 116 -6.22 -13.04 -3.91
C GLU A 116 -6.41 -11.68 -4.60
N ALA A 117 -6.58 -11.68 -5.91
CA ALA A 117 -6.85 -10.45 -6.66
C ALA A 117 -8.14 -9.79 -6.16
N GLU A 118 -9.21 -10.57 -5.98
CA GLU A 118 -10.48 -10.06 -5.48
C GLU A 118 -10.37 -9.55 -4.05
N ARG A 119 -9.64 -10.27 -3.20
CA ARG A 119 -9.42 -9.87 -1.80
C ARG A 119 -8.71 -8.52 -1.74
N CYS A 120 -7.65 -8.35 -2.53
CA CYS A 120 -6.90 -7.09 -2.55
C CYS A 120 -7.75 -5.93 -3.08
N GLN A 121 -8.53 -6.17 -4.14
CA GLN A 121 -9.39 -5.15 -4.72
C GLN A 121 -10.46 -4.70 -3.71
N GLN A 122 -11.07 -5.65 -3.01
CA GLN A 122 -12.08 -5.32 -2.01
C GLN A 122 -11.48 -4.58 -0.83
N PHE A 123 -10.31 -5.03 -0.36
CA PHE A 123 -9.61 -4.37 0.74
C PHE A 123 -9.25 -2.93 0.38
N LEU A 124 -8.77 -2.70 -0.84
CA LEU A 124 -8.43 -1.35 -1.31
C LEU A 124 -9.67 -0.46 -1.33
N LYS A 125 -10.77 -0.98 -1.86
CA LYS A 125 -12.04 -0.25 -1.93
C LYS A 125 -12.56 0.09 -0.54
N ASP A 126 -12.52 -0.86 0.38
CA ASP A 126 -12.98 -0.65 1.76
C ASP A 126 -12.10 0.35 2.51
N SER A 127 -10.80 0.37 2.19
CA SER A 127 -9.84 1.26 2.86
C SER A 127 -9.92 2.69 2.35
N SER A 128 -10.01 2.87 1.02
CA SER A 128 -9.99 4.20 0.41
C SER A 128 -10.55 4.15 -1.02
N PRO A 129 -11.81 4.55 -1.23
CA PRO A 129 -12.32 4.69 -2.59
C PRO A 129 -11.51 5.65 -3.45
N ALA A 130 -10.93 6.70 -2.84
CA ALA A 130 -10.05 7.63 -3.55
C ALA A 130 -8.82 6.94 -4.10
N ALA A 131 -8.24 5.99 -3.35
CA ALA A 131 -7.09 5.22 -3.82
C ALA A 131 -7.45 4.37 -5.04
N VAL A 132 -8.65 3.80 -5.07
CA VAL A 132 -9.12 3.02 -6.23
C VAL A 132 -9.11 3.90 -7.48
N GLU A 133 -9.66 5.11 -7.40
CA GLU A 133 -9.70 6.03 -8.53
C GLU A 133 -8.30 6.44 -8.96
N GLU A 134 -7.45 6.81 -8.02
CA GLU A 134 -6.09 7.23 -8.32
C GLU A 134 -5.24 6.13 -8.94
N LEU A 135 -5.36 4.92 -8.45
CA LEU A 135 -4.47 3.84 -8.86
C LEU A 135 -4.97 3.10 -10.10
N ASN A 136 -6.28 2.97 -10.26
CA ASN A 136 -6.85 2.34 -11.46
C ASN A 136 -6.73 3.24 -12.70
N GLY A 137 -6.51 4.52 -12.52
CA GLY A 137 -6.30 5.44 -13.63
C GLY A 137 -4.89 5.44 -14.21
N ARG A 138 -4.01 4.60 -13.67
CA ARG A 138 -2.61 4.55 -14.09
C ARG A 138 -2.28 3.46 -15.09
#